data_b1c01aa74ca4a05a72a17f26f5ec305f
#
_entry.id   b1c01aa74ca4a05a72a17f26f5ec305f
#
_cell.length_a   1.000
_cell.length_b   1.000
_cell.length_c   1.000
_cell.angle_alpha   90.00
_cell.angle_beta   90.00
_cell.angle_gamma   90.00
#
_symmetry.space_group_name_H-M   'P 1'
#
loop_
_entity.id
_entity.type
_entity.pdbx_description
1 polymer ?
#
loop_
_entity_poly.entity_id
_entity_poly.type
_entity_poly.pdbx_seq_one_letter_code
_entity_poly.pdbx_strand_id
1 'polypeptide(L)'
;FNMWVKAVEIAGTTKPDAVIDSIVGVTVPNLTGGVSAMMPNHHITKPVLIGEIQANGQFETVSSTPGLVPGDAWSDFLPGSKDLISDWRKPMSCGNFNVKTGKCSGKGS
;
A
#
# COMPACT_ATOMS: atom_id res chain seq x y z
N PHE A 1 -6.92 10.16 -0.55
CA PHE A 1 -7.41 11.51 -0.93
C PHE A 1 -7.26 12.51 0.23
N ASN A 2 -7.79 12.22 1.41
CA ASN A 2 -7.70 13.14 2.56
C ASN A 2 -6.26 13.49 2.96
N MET A 3 -5.32 12.56 2.83
CA MET A 3 -3.89 12.85 3.05
C MET A 3 -3.34 13.81 2.01
N TRP A 4 -3.75 13.68 0.76
CA TRP A 4 -3.37 14.61 -0.30
C TRP A 4 -3.89 16.03 -0.02
N VAL A 5 -5.15 16.17 0.38
CA VAL A 5 -5.74 17.47 0.76
C VAL A 5 -4.90 18.11 1.87
N LYS A 6 -4.62 17.39 2.95
CA LYS A 6 -3.77 17.89 4.04
C LYS A 6 -2.36 18.25 3.58
N ALA A 7 -1.77 17.45 2.69
CA ALA A 7 -0.44 17.73 2.15
C ALA A 7 -0.44 19.02 1.32
N VAL A 8 -1.48 19.27 0.52
CA VAL A 8 -1.67 20.53 -0.23
C VAL A 8 -1.79 21.72 0.72
N GLU A 9 -2.56 21.58 1.80
CA GLU A 9 -2.68 22.64 2.82
C GLU A 9 -1.33 22.96 3.47
N ILE A 10 -0.54 21.93 3.80
CA ILE A 10 0.80 22.10 4.38
C ILE A 10 1.77 22.74 3.37
N ALA A 11 1.77 22.26 2.13
CA ALA A 11 2.63 22.75 1.06
C ALA A 11 2.26 24.16 0.58
N GLY A 12 1.00 24.59 0.80
CA GLY A 12 0.48 25.85 0.27
C GLY A 12 0.40 25.91 -1.27
N THR A 13 0.48 24.75 -1.93
CA THR A 13 0.48 24.62 -3.40
C THR A 13 0.06 23.23 -3.83
N THR A 14 -0.42 23.13 -5.06
CA THR A 14 -0.75 21.84 -5.70
C THR A 14 0.38 21.28 -6.56
N LYS A 15 1.58 21.91 -6.56
CA LYS A 15 2.72 21.39 -7.31
C LYS A 15 3.10 20.01 -6.81
N PRO A 16 3.23 18.99 -7.70
CA PRO A 16 3.42 17.60 -7.29
C PRO A 16 4.60 17.38 -6.34
N ASP A 17 5.77 17.92 -6.64
CA ASP A 17 6.97 17.70 -5.83
C ASP A 17 6.79 18.23 -4.39
N ALA A 18 6.23 19.43 -4.24
CA ALA A 18 5.98 20.03 -2.94
C ALA A 18 4.93 19.23 -2.13
N VAL A 19 3.91 18.69 -2.81
CA VAL A 19 2.90 17.85 -2.16
C VAL A 19 3.48 16.48 -1.77
N ILE A 20 4.31 15.88 -2.61
CA ILE A 20 5.02 14.62 -2.32
C ILE A 20 5.90 14.77 -1.08
N ASP A 21 6.66 15.85 -0.98
CA ASP A 21 7.51 16.13 0.18
C ASP A 21 6.70 16.38 1.46
N SER A 22 5.54 17.02 1.32
CA SER A 22 4.69 17.40 2.46
C SER A 22 3.78 16.27 2.95
N ILE A 23 3.55 15.22 2.15
CA ILE A 23 2.61 14.15 2.50
C ILE A 23 3.18 13.15 3.52
N VAL A 24 4.51 13.03 3.58
CA VAL A 24 5.16 12.12 4.52
C VAL A 24 4.88 12.56 5.96
N GLY A 25 4.42 11.65 6.79
CA GLY A 25 4.03 11.93 8.17
C GLY A 25 2.62 12.51 8.34
N VAL A 26 1.91 12.81 7.26
CA VAL A 26 0.50 13.24 7.34
C VAL A 26 -0.35 12.11 7.91
N THR A 27 -1.23 12.48 8.83
CA THR A 27 -2.16 11.56 9.48
C THR A 27 -3.60 11.94 9.19
N VAL A 28 -4.45 10.94 8.97
CA VAL A 28 -5.89 11.10 8.79
C VAL A 28 -6.65 9.98 9.49
N PRO A 29 -7.90 10.22 9.90
CA PRO A 29 -8.76 9.16 10.38
C PRO A 29 -8.92 8.06 9.32
N ASN A 30 -8.86 6.80 9.75
CA ASN A 30 -9.06 5.65 8.89
C ASN A 30 -10.52 5.19 8.95
N LEU A 31 -11.13 4.89 7.81
CA LEU A 31 -12.50 4.38 7.75
C LEU A 31 -12.68 3.01 8.42
N THR A 32 -11.59 2.24 8.58
CA THR A 32 -11.57 0.95 9.28
C THR A 32 -11.20 1.05 10.76
N GLY A 33 -11.17 2.27 11.30
CA GLY A 33 -10.80 2.57 12.68
C GLY A 33 -9.37 3.08 12.84
N GLY A 34 -9.17 3.89 13.89
CA GLY A 34 -7.88 4.48 14.20
C GLY A 34 -7.44 5.59 13.24
N VAL A 35 -6.15 5.83 13.19
CA VAL A 35 -5.52 6.88 12.39
C VAL A 35 -4.48 6.26 11.47
N SER A 36 -4.55 6.55 10.17
CA SER A 36 -3.50 6.17 9.22
C SER A 36 -2.47 7.29 9.11
N ALA A 37 -1.20 6.90 8.99
CA ALA A 37 -0.08 7.82 8.74
C ALA A 37 0.61 7.45 7.42
N MET A 38 1.02 8.47 6.66
CA MET A 38 1.84 8.29 5.48
C MET A 38 3.30 8.04 5.88
N MET A 39 3.85 6.93 5.45
CA MET A 39 5.23 6.53 5.73
C MET A 39 6.20 7.09 4.66
N PRO A 40 7.51 7.16 4.95
CA PRO A 40 8.51 7.62 3.98
C PRO A 40 8.55 6.82 2.67
N ASN A 41 8.12 5.55 2.68
CA ASN A 41 7.98 4.71 1.49
C ASN A 41 6.66 4.95 0.74
N HIS A 42 5.89 5.96 1.12
CA HIS A 42 4.56 6.32 0.57
C HIS A 42 3.48 5.24 0.72
N HIS A 43 3.68 4.31 1.64
CA HIS A 43 2.63 3.44 2.13
C HIS A 43 1.98 4.05 3.36
N ILE A 44 0.79 3.59 3.69
CA ILE A 44 0.07 4.05 4.89
C ILE A 44 0.01 2.95 5.94
N THR A 45 0.01 3.35 7.20
CA THR A 45 -0.29 2.44 8.31
C THR A 45 -1.76 2.13 8.34
N LYS A 46 -2.12 0.87 8.62
CA LYS A 46 -3.53 0.44 8.77
C LYS A 46 -3.67 -0.67 9.80
N PRO A 47 -4.82 -0.77 10.51
CA PRO A 47 -5.15 -2.00 11.20
C PRO A 47 -5.42 -3.11 10.20
N VAL A 48 -5.13 -4.35 10.58
CA VAL A 48 -5.48 -5.54 9.79
C VAL A 48 -6.57 -6.30 10.52
N LEU A 49 -7.63 -6.62 9.80
CA LEU A 49 -8.77 -7.35 10.29
C LEU A 49 -8.86 -8.70 9.58
N ILE A 50 -9.18 -9.74 10.32
CA ILE A 50 -9.53 -11.05 9.76
C ILE A 50 -11.02 -11.24 9.99
N GLY A 51 -11.76 -11.46 8.91
CA GLY A 51 -13.19 -11.64 8.96
C GLY A 51 -13.61 -13.01 8.48
N GLU A 52 -14.63 -13.56 9.12
CA GLU A 52 -15.33 -14.77 8.69
C GLU A 52 -16.56 -14.38 7.87
N ILE A 53 -16.72 -14.99 6.68
CA ILE A 53 -17.85 -14.73 5.82
C ILE A 53 -19.11 -15.39 6.40
N GLN A 54 -20.20 -14.63 6.48
CA GLN A 54 -21.47 -15.09 7.01
C GLN A 54 -22.45 -15.47 5.90
N ALA A 55 -23.49 -16.23 6.24
CA ALA A 55 -24.50 -16.69 5.27
C ALA A 55 -25.25 -15.53 4.57
N ASN A 56 -25.29 -14.34 5.18
CA ASN A 56 -25.87 -13.12 4.59
C ASN A 56 -24.90 -12.38 3.66
N GLY A 57 -23.69 -12.90 3.42
CA GLY A 57 -22.67 -12.27 2.59
C GLY A 57 -21.86 -11.17 3.28
N GLN A 58 -22.09 -10.93 4.55
CA GLN A 58 -21.29 -9.98 5.34
C GLN A 58 -20.12 -10.68 6.03
N PHE A 59 -19.17 -9.89 6.54
CA PHE A 59 -18.06 -10.38 7.33
C PHE A 59 -18.26 -10.09 8.81
N GLU A 60 -18.01 -11.07 9.65
CA GLU A 60 -17.83 -10.89 11.09
C GLU A 60 -16.33 -10.86 11.40
N THR A 61 -15.87 -9.82 12.11
CA THR A 61 -14.45 -9.70 12.48
C THR A 61 -14.13 -10.69 13.60
N VAL A 62 -13.31 -11.69 13.29
CA VAL A 62 -12.89 -12.73 14.26
C VAL A 62 -11.54 -12.42 14.88
N SER A 63 -10.74 -11.58 14.27
CA SER A 63 -9.45 -11.12 14.80
C SER A 63 -9.06 -9.77 14.25
N SER A 64 -8.28 -9.02 15.00
CA SER A 64 -7.69 -7.75 14.57
C SER A 64 -6.29 -7.59 15.14
N THR A 65 -5.44 -6.83 14.45
CA THR A 65 -4.15 -6.43 15.01
C THR A 65 -4.34 -5.50 16.20
N PRO A 66 -3.49 -5.61 17.24
CA PRO A 66 -3.60 -4.76 18.43
C PRO A 66 -3.26 -3.29 18.15
N GLY A 67 -2.69 -3.00 16.98
CA GLY A 67 -2.31 -1.64 16.57
C GLY A 67 -2.20 -1.51 15.07
N LEU A 68 -1.67 -0.37 14.64
CA LEU A 68 -1.45 -0.08 13.23
C LEU A 68 -0.26 -0.90 12.70
N VAL A 69 -0.47 -1.54 11.56
CA VAL A 69 0.59 -2.25 10.84
C VAL A 69 1.22 -1.30 9.83
N PRO A 70 2.56 -1.16 9.82
CA PRO A 70 3.26 -0.39 8.81
C PRO A 70 3.03 -0.98 7.41
N GLY A 71 2.87 -0.11 6.43
CA GLY A 71 2.87 -0.53 5.02
C GLY A 71 4.28 -0.90 4.59
N ASP A 72 4.43 -2.06 3.95
CA ASP A 72 5.70 -2.51 3.38
C ASP A 72 5.59 -2.59 1.86
N ALA A 73 6.65 -2.17 1.18
CA ALA A 73 6.74 -2.27 -0.29
C ALA A 73 7.17 -3.67 -0.74
N TRP A 74 7.76 -4.44 0.17
CA TRP A 74 8.31 -5.76 -0.08
C TRP A 74 7.79 -6.75 0.95
N SER A 75 7.69 -8.02 0.57
CA SER A 75 7.31 -9.09 1.49
C SER A 75 8.52 -9.88 1.94
N ASP A 76 8.74 -10.00 3.23
CA ASP A 76 9.77 -10.86 3.81
C ASP A 76 9.50 -12.35 3.56
N PHE A 77 8.22 -12.70 3.31
CA PHE A 77 7.80 -14.07 2.99
C PHE A 77 8.03 -14.46 1.53
N LEU A 78 8.37 -13.50 0.66
CA LEU A 78 8.66 -13.73 -0.75
C LEU A 78 10.11 -13.36 -1.05
N PRO A 79 11.03 -14.32 -1.10
CA PRO A 79 12.43 -14.06 -1.43
C PRO A 79 12.58 -13.29 -2.75
N GLY A 80 13.38 -12.23 -2.73
CA GLY A 80 13.60 -11.39 -3.90
C GLY A 80 12.45 -10.44 -4.25
N SER A 81 11.45 -10.28 -3.38
CA SER A 81 10.30 -9.38 -3.63
C SER A 81 10.73 -7.94 -3.93
N LYS A 82 11.80 -7.46 -3.32
CA LYS A 82 12.38 -6.13 -3.58
C LYS A 82 12.96 -5.95 -5.00
N ASP A 83 13.16 -7.04 -5.71
CA ASP A 83 13.67 -7.03 -7.09
C ASP A 83 12.54 -7.15 -8.12
N LEU A 84 11.30 -7.27 -7.66
CA LEU A 84 10.11 -7.38 -8.48
C LEU A 84 9.43 -6.02 -8.62
N ILE A 85 8.94 -5.73 -9.81
CA ILE A 85 8.06 -4.58 -10.04
C ILE A 85 6.84 -4.99 -10.84
N SER A 86 5.74 -4.27 -10.64
CA SER A 86 4.58 -4.32 -11.52
C SER A 86 4.81 -3.35 -12.68
N ASP A 87 5.13 -3.88 -13.85
CA ASP A 87 5.40 -3.08 -15.06
C ASP A 87 4.33 -3.32 -16.12
N TRP A 88 3.43 -2.35 -16.26
CA TRP A 88 2.34 -2.38 -17.23
C TRP A 88 2.81 -2.37 -18.70
N ARG A 89 4.04 -1.99 -18.96
CA ARG A 89 4.63 -1.97 -20.31
C ARG A 89 5.04 -3.36 -20.78
N LYS A 90 5.15 -4.31 -19.85
CA LYS A 90 5.45 -5.70 -20.17
C LYS A 90 4.17 -6.48 -20.39
N PRO A 91 4.20 -7.53 -21.23
CA PRO A 91 3.04 -8.38 -21.41
C PRO A 91 2.54 -8.91 -20.07
N MET A 92 1.23 -8.89 -19.85
CA MET A 92 0.64 -9.42 -18.63
C MET A 92 0.90 -10.93 -18.45
N SER A 93 1.16 -11.65 -19.53
CA SER A 93 1.60 -13.04 -19.51
C SER A 93 3.04 -13.23 -19.03
N CYS A 94 3.75 -12.14 -18.73
CA CYS A 94 5.15 -12.21 -18.29
C CYS A 94 5.33 -12.86 -16.91
N GLY A 95 4.33 -12.82 -16.05
CA GLY A 95 4.50 -13.21 -14.65
C GLY A 95 5.34 -12.19 -13.88
N ASN A 96 6.06 -12.64 -12.88
CA ASN A 96 6.91 -11.76 -12.06
C ASN A 96 8.11 -11.26 -12.88
N PHE A 97 8.08 -9.99 -13.28
CA PHE A 97 9.17 -9.35 -14.00
C PHE A 97 10.22 -8.85 -13.00
N ASN A 98 11.44 -9.35 -13.13
CA ASN A 98 12.57 -8.86 -12.33
C ASN A 98 13.33 -7.78 -13.12
N VAL A 99 13.36 -6.57 -12.56
CA VAL A 99 13.94 -5.38 -13.21
C VAL A 99 15.44 -5.53 -13.45
N LYS A 100 16.16 -6.14 -12.49
CA LYS A 100 17.62 -6.27 -12.56
C LYS A 100 18.04 -7.23 -13.66
N THR A 101 17.30 -8.31 -13.84
CA THR A 101 17.63 -9.35 -14.82
C THR A 101 16.93 -9.17 -16.16
N GLY A 102 15.91 -8.31 -16.22
CA GLY A 102 15.05 -8.13 -17.39
C GLY A 102 14.23 -9.38 -17.76
N LYS A 103 14.09 -10.33 -16.86
CA LYS A 103 13.42 -11.62 -17.10
C LYS A 103 12.14 -11.75 -16.31
N CYS A 104 11.24 -12.58 -16.82
CA CYS A 104 10.02 -13.00 -16.15
C CYS A 104 10.24 -14.37 -15.48
N SER A 105 9.78 -14.54 -14.25
CA SER A 105 9.86 -15.77 -13.49
C SER A 105 8.48 -16.33 -13.17
N GLY A 106 7.65 -16.52 -14.15
CA GLY A 106 6.33 -17.08 -13.98
C GLY A 106 5.78 -17.57 -15.30
N LYS A 107 4.94 -18.60 -15.27
CA LYS A 107 4.10 -18.92 -16.43
C LYS A 107 2.97 -17.90 -16.43
N GLY A 108 2.85 -17.11 -17.47
CA GLY A 108 1.64 -16.35 -17.70
C GLY A 108 0.44 -17.29 -17.72
N SER A 109 -0.63 -16.90 -17.07
CA SER A 109 -1.95 -17.57 -17.17
C SER A 109 -2.60 -17.24 -18.49
#